data_24a3d7248b9d3961df0c7dabcc18ff51
#
_entry.id   24a3d7248b9d3961df0c7dabcc18ff51
#
_cell.length_a   1.000
_cell.length_b   1.000
_cell.length_c   1.000
_cell.angle_alpha   90.00
_cell.angle_beta   90.00
_cell.angle_gamma   90.00
#
_symmetry.space_group_name_H-M   'P 1'
#
loop_
_entity.id
_entity.type
_entity.pdbx_description
1 polymer ?
#
loop_
_entity_poly.entity_id
_entity_poly.type
_entity_poly.pdbx_seq_one_letter_code
_entity_poly.pdbx_strand_id
1 'polypeptide(L)'
;MNFNYKLDKFDVYPLFGDLLKGEPYVFDFSSKNPKTLNYNLDNFQEFNENIFNELKNSGKKWGIGEYLEERKNILRGSINIINEKRIYHLGLDIIVPYNSVVFCPLDGYVHKLGKETQKGNYGGYLVL
;
A
#
# COMPACT_ATOMS: atom_id res chain seq x y z
N MET A 1 -25.86 -5.63 5.11
CA MET A 1 -25.69 -4.23 5.58
C MET A 1 -25.37 -3.36 4.36
N ASN A 2 -26.31 -2.52 3.93
CA ASN A 2 -26.03 -1.56 2.86
C ASN A 2 -25.40 -0.31 3.50
N PHE A 3 -24.11 -0.20 3.44
CA PHE A 3 -23.40 1.03 3.80
C PHE A 3 -23.48 2.01 2.61
N ASN A 4 -24.61 2.70 2.47
CA ASN A 4 -24.73 3.84 1.56
C ASN A 4 -24.05 5.07 2.20
N TYR A 5 -22.74 5.05 2.33
CA TYR A 5 -21.98 6.26 2.60
C TYR A 5 -21.91 7.06 1.29
N LYS A 6 -22.74 8.09 1.17
CA LYS A 6 -22.57 9.11 0.14
C LYS A 6 -21.38 9.97 0.55
N LEU A 7 -20.20 9.61 0.07
CA LEU A 7 -18.96 10.40 0.25
C LEU A 7 -19.05 11.78 -0.42
N ASP A 8 -19.97 11.94 -1.35
CA ASP A 8 -20.32 13.20 -2.05
C ASP A 8 -20.74 14.32 -1.10
N LYS A 9 -21.05 14.01 0.17
CA LYS A 9 -21.40 15.01 1.20
C LYS A 9 -20.19 15.54 2.00
N PHE A 10 -19.02 14.95 1.81
CA PHE A 10 -17.82 15.33 2.53
C PHE A 10 -16.84 16.01 1.59
N ASP A 11 -16.33 17.14 2.01
CA ASP A 11 -15.20 17.79 1.36
C ASP A 11 -13.92 17.05 1.74
N VAL A 12 -13.55 16.04 0.95
CA VAL A 12 -12.42 15.15 1.22
C VAL A 12 -11.15 15.77 0.65
N TYR A 13 -10.20 16.10 1.51
CA TYR A 13 -8.90 16.57 1.07
C TYR A 13 -8.04 15.43 0.51
N PRO A 14 -7.32 15.63 -0.60
CA PRO A 14 -6.47 14.58 -1.18
C PRO A 14 -5.35 14.17 -0.23
N LEU A 15 -5.25 12.87 0.08
CA LEU A 15 -4.31 12.30 1.06
C LEU A 15 -2.84 12.70 0.84
N PHE A 16 -2.42 12.87 -0.41
CA PHE A 16 -1.07 13.32 -0.80
C PHE A 16 -1.10 14.61 -1.63
N GLY A 17 -2.20 15.37 -1.56
CA GLY A 17 -2.37 16.62 -2.29
C GLY A 17 -2.16 16.44 -3.80
N ASP A 18 -1.41 17.35 -4.40
CA ASP A 18 -1.17 17.36 -5.84
C ASP A 18 -0.29 16.20 -6.36
N LEU A 19 0.35 15.45 -5.47
CA LEU A 19 1.19 14.31 -5.85
C LEU A 19 0.39 13.22 -6.58
N LEU A 20 -0.89 13.04 -6.22
CA LEU A 20 -1.77 12.05 -6.84
C LEU A 20 -2.47 12.56 -8.12
N LYS A 21 -2.08 13.73 -8.64
CA LYS A 21 -2.61 14.20 -9.93
C LYS A 21 -2.08 13.32 -11.08
N GLY A 22 -2.98 12.98 -11.98
CA GLY A 22 -2.73 12.09 -13.13
C GLY A 22 -2.94 10.62 -12.79
N GLU A 23 -2.84 9.80 -13.82
CA GLU A 23 -3.06 8.35 -13.70
C GLU A 23 -1.94 7.68 -12.92
N PRO A 24 -2.26 6.78 -11.97
CA PRO A 24 -1.26 5.97 -11.27
C PRO A 24 -0.63 4.92 -12.18
N TYR A 25 0.50 4.40 -11.75
CA TYR A 25 0.96 3.10 -12.19
C TYR A 25 0.27 2.02 -11.33
N VAL A 26 -0.42 1.08 -11.96
CA VAL A 26 -1.06 -0.02 -11.26
C VAL A 26 -0.06 -1.17 -11.14
N PHE A 27 0.38 -1.43 -9.92
CA PHE A 27 1.21 -2.57 -9.61
C PHE A 27 0.34 -3.82 -9.49
N ASP A 28 0.69 -4.89 -10.21
CA ASP A 28 0.10 -6.20 -10.00
C ASP A 28 0.99 -6.99 -9.02
N PHE A 29 0.64 -6.94 -7.74
CA PHE A 29 1.31 -7.70 -6.68
C PHE A 29 0.73 -9.10 -6.49
N SER A 30 -0.21 -9.50 -7.34
CA SER A 30 -0.84 -10.81 -7.23
C SER A 30 0.13 -11.96 -7.50
N SER A 31 -0.18 -13.12 -6.93
CA SER A 31 0.61 -14.35 -7.15
C SER A 31 0.50 -14.88 -8.60
N LYS A 32 -0.38 -14.32 -9.41
CA LYS A 32 -0.48 -14.61 -10.85
C LYS A 32 0.60 -13.93 -11.66
N ASN A 33 1.13 -12.81 -11.18
CA ASN A 33 2.21 -12.08 -11.81
C ASN A 33 3.55 -12.75 -11.47
N PRO A 34 4.28 -13.34 -12.44
CA PRO A 34 5.54 -14.02 -12.18
C PRO A 34 6.64 -13.09 -11.65
N LYS A 35 6.58 -11.79 -11.91
CA LYS A 35 7.52 -10.80 -11.36
C LYS A 35 7.53 -10.79 -9.83
N THR A 36 6.40 -11.13 -9.20
CA THR A 36 6.28 -11.15 -7.75
C THR A 36 7.15 -12.20 -7.07
N LEU A 37 7.66 -13.18 -7.81
CA LEU A 37 8.67 -14.12 -7.34
C LEU A 37 10.03 -13.45 -7.08
N ASN A 38 10.29 -12.32 -7.71
CA ASN A 38 11.52 -11.53 -7.50
C ASN A 38 11.35 -10.50 -6.38
N TYR A 39 10.14 -10.27 -5.90
CA TYR A 39 9.87 -9.37 -4.79
C TYR A 39 10.09 -10.12 -3.47
N ASN A 40 11.08 -9.68 -2.72
CA ASN A 40 11.46 -10.30 -1.47
C ASN A 40 11.33 -9.31 -0.31
N LEU A 41 10.26 -9.41 0.47
CA LEU A 41 10.09 -8.60 1.68
C LEU A 41 11.14 -8.87 2.75
N ASP A 42 11.90 -9.97 2.63
CA ASP A 42 12.99 -10.28 3.53
C ASP A 42 14.20 -9.38 3.31
N ASN A 43 14.38 -8.90 2.08
CA ASN A 43 15.34 -7.86 1.72
C ASN A 43 14.57 -6.58 1.36
N PHE A 44 14.22 -5.82 2.39
CA PHE A 44 13.41 -4.62 2.26
C PHE A 44 14.02 -3.55 1.35
N GLN A 45 15.36 -3.45 1.32
CA GLN A 45 16.03 -2.52 0.44
C GLN A 45 15.86 -2.91 -1.03
N GLU A 46 16.12 -4.17 -1.38
CA GLU A 46 15.94 -4.69 -2.74
C GLU A 46 14.47 -4.59 -3.18
N PHE A 47 13.54 -4.91 -2.28
CA PHE A 47 12.12 -4.76 -2.55
C PHE A 47 11.77 -3.32 -2.93
N ASN A 48 12.20 -2.34 -2.15
CA ASN A 48 11.96 -0.93 -2.43
C ASN A 48 12.60 -0.49 -3.75
N GLU A 49 13.85 -0.88 -3.99
CA GLU A 49 14.55 -0.56 -5.24
C GLU A 49 13.80 -1.07 -6.45
N ASN A 50 13.31 -2.31 -6.42
CA ASN A 50 12.52 -2.90 -7.49
C ASN A 50 11.22 -2.13 -7.73
N ILE A 51 10.47 -1.81 -6.68
CA ILE A 51 9.21 -1.07 -6.77
C ILE A 51 9.44 0.33 -7.36
N PHE A 52 10.40 1.08 -6.83
CA PHE A 52 10.65 2.46 -7.30
C PHE A 52 11.29 2.50 -8.70
N ASN A 53 12.09 1.50 -9.07
CA ASN A 53 12.60 1.38 -10.44
C ASN A 53 11.45 1.07 -11.43
N GLU A 54 10.52 0.20 -11.06
CA GLU A 54 9.35 -0.09 -11.89
C GLU A 54 8.46 1.14 -12.05
N LEU A 55 8.19 1.88 -10.96
CA LEU A 55 7.46 3.14 -11.02
C LEU A 55 8.15 4.18 -11.91
N LYS A 56 9.46 4.37 -11.75
CA LYS A 56 10.24 5.29 -12.56
C LYS A 56 10.20 4.93 -14.05
N ASN A 57 10.34 3.65 -14.37
CA ASN A 57 10.31 3.15 -15.75
C ASN A 57 8.94 3.30 -16.41
N SER A 58 7.88 3.33 -15.63
CA SER A 58 6.51 3.57 -16.11
C SER A 58 6.26 5.03 -16.54
N GLY A 59 7.11 5.97 -16.14
CA GLY A 59 6.93 7.40 -16.34
C GLY A 59 5.83 8.03 -15.49
N LYS A 60 5.25 7.26 -14.55
CA LYS A 60 4.22 7.76 -13.62
C LYS A 60 4.85 8.33 -12.36
N LYS A 61 4.13 9.27 -11.72
CA LYS A 61 4.61 9.94 -10.50
C LYS A 61 4.31 9.17 -9.24
N TRP A 62 3.28 8.32 -9.26
CA TRP A 62 2.80 7.53 -8.15
C TRP A 62 2.18 6.23 -8.65
N GLY A 63 2.00 5.29 -7.73
CA GLY A 63 1.43 3.99 -8.06
C GLY A 63 0.44 3.51 -7.02
N ILE A 64 -0.31 2.47 -7.39
CA ILE A 64 -1.25 1.77 -6.50
C ILE A 64 -1.02 0.27 -6.58
N GLY A 65 -1.20 -0.41 -5.41
CA GLY A 65 -1.44 -1.84 -5.34
C GLY A 65 -2.90 -2.09 -4.96
N GLU A 66 -3.51 -3.08 -5.58
CA GLU A 66 -4.97 -3.24 -5.55
C GLU A 66 -5.50 -3.93 -4.28
N TYR A 67 -6.79 -3.71 -4.05
CA TYR A 67 -7.56 -4.37 -3.00
C TYR A 67 -7.88 -5.82 -3.38
N LEU A 68 -7.88 -6.74 -2.42
CA LEU A 68 -8.14 -8.16 -2.58
C LEU A 68 -7.15 -8.94 -3.45
N GLU A 69 -5.97 -8.42 -3.71
CA GLU A 69 -4.92 -9.21 -4.36
C GLU A 69 -4.46 -10.36 -3.48
N GLU A 70 -4.32 -11.54 -4.07
CA GLU A 70 -3.64 -12.68 -3.44
C GLU A 70 -2.13 -12.50 -3.53
N ARG A 71 -1.44 -12.24 -2.41
CA ARG A 71 0.00 -11.87 -2.34
C ARG A 71 0.90 -12.99 -1.82
N LYS A 72 0.56 -14.23 -2.05
CA LYS A 72 1.30 -15.39 -1.53
C LYS A 72 2.79 -15.37 -1.90
N ASN A 73 3.13 -14.96 -3.14
CA ASN A 73 4.52 -14.92 -3.58
C ASN A 73 5.35 -13.90 -2.80
N ILE A 74 4.82 -12.70 -2.61
CA ILE A 74 5.52 -11.63 -1.88
C ILE A 74 5.67 -11.97 -0.41
N LEU A 75 4.66 -12.61 0.18
CA LEU A 75 4.59 -12.97 1.59
C LEU A 75 5.28 -14.30 1.94
N ARG A 76 5.89 -14.99 0.98
CA ARG A 76 6.47 -16.34 1.16
C ARG A 76 7.48 -16.45 2.30
N GLY A 77 8.20 -15.37 2.61
CA GLY A 77 9.12 -15.31 3.74
C GLY A 77 8.45 -15.13 5.10
N SER A 78 7.16 -14.82 5.13
CA SER A 78 6.39 -14.59 6.35
C SER A 78 5.54 -15.82 6.69
N ILE A 79 6.19 -16.89 7.15
CA ILE A 79 5.57 -18.22 7.38
C ILE A 79 4.29 -18.11 8.22
N ASN A 80 4.29 -17.28 9.26
CA ASN A 80 3.12 -17.12 10.14
C ASN A 80 1.92 -16.57 9.36
N ILE A 81 2.13 -15.57 8.50
CA ILE A 81 1.08 -14.97 7.66
C ILE A 81 0.50 -16.01 6.70
N ILE A 82 1.37 -16.82 6.08
CA ILE A 82 0.97 -17.89 5.16
C ILE A 82 0.18 -18.98 5.89
N ASN A 83 0.65 -19.41 7.06
CA ASN A 83 -0.03 -20.44 7.86
C ASN A 83 -1.41 -19.98 8.35
N GLU A 84 -1.55 -18.70 8.68
CA GLU A 84 -2.82 -18.07 9.04
C GLU A 84 -3.72 -17.77 7.84
N LYS A 85 -3.27 -18.08 6.62
CA LYS A 85 -3.96 -17.78 5.34
C LYS A 85 -4.26 -16.29 5.13
N ARG A 86 -3.48 -15.41 5.73
CA ARG A 86 -3.58 -13.94 5.58
C ARG A 86 -2.86 -13.47 4.32
N ILE A 87 -3.19 -14.06 3.19
CA ILE A 87 -2.51 -13.83 1.90
C ILE A 87 -3.23 -12.81 1.01
N TYR A 88 -4.44 -12.39 1.40
CA TYR A 88 -5.18 -11.37 0.67
C TYR A 88 -4.94 -9.98 1.25
N HIS A 89 -4.64 -9.04 0.38
CA HIS A 89 -4.48 -7.64 0.76
C HIS A 89 -5.83 -6.96 0.93
N LEU A 90 -6.16 -6.56 2.16
CA LEU A 90 -7.44 -5.92 2.51
C LEU A 90 -7.32 -4.38 2.59
N GLY A 91 -6.36 -3.81 1.90
CA GLY A 91 -6.11 -2.38 1.82
C GLY A 91 -5.88 -1.92 0.39
N LEU A 92 -5.62 -0.65 0.24
CA LEU A 92 -5.11 -0.04 -0.98
C LEU A 92 -3.70 0.47 -0.68
N ASP A 93 -2.70 0.01 -1.43
CA ASP A 93 -1.37 0.61 -1.35
C ASP A 93 -1.32 1.87 -2.20
N ILE A 94 -0.75 2.92 -1.65
CA ILE A 94 -0.40 4.12 -2.41
C ILE A 94 1.12 4.25 -2.36
N ILE A 95 1.77 4.08 -3.50
CA ILE A 95 3.22 4.09 -3.65
C ILE A 95 3.64 5.49 -4.10
N VAL A 96 4.33 6.18 -3.21
CA VAL A 96 4.78 7.56 -3.38
C VAL A 96 6.24 7.70 -2.96
N PRO A 97 6.97 8.75 -3.38
CA PRO A 97 8.35 8.98 -2.96
C PRO A 97 8.51 9.05 -1.45
N TYR A 98 9.66 8.63 -0.96
CA TYR A 98 10.02 8.77 0.45
C TYR A 98 9.94 10.24 0.91
N ASN A 99 9.50 10.46 2.15
CA ASN A 99 9.23 11.80 2.72
C ASN A 99 8.06 12.57 2.08
N SER A 100 7.19 11.91 1.31
CA SER A 100 5.93 12.55 0.89
C SER A 100 5.08 12.94 2.09
N VAL A 101 4.51 14.14 2.03
CA VAL A 101 3.62 14.63 3.09
C VAL A 101 2.27 13.93 2.98
N VAL A 102 1.75 13.46 4.10
CA VAL A 102 0.42 12.85 4.20
C VAL A 102 -0.52 13.85 4.87
N PHE A 103 -1.62 14.15 4.20
CA PHE A 103 -2.66 15.05 4.72
C PHE A 103 -3.81 14.26 5.32
N CYS A 104 -4.43 14.81 6.35
CA CYS A 104 -5.67 14.25 6.88
C CYS A 104 -6.80 14.51 5.87
N PRO A 105 -7.50 13.48 5.39
CA PRO A 105 -8.51 13.65 4.36
C PRO A 105 -9.82 14.28 4.86
N LEU A 106 -10.08 14.21 6.16
CA LEU A 106 -11.27 14.72 6.83
C LEU A 106 -10.89 15.30 8.19
N ASP A 107 -11.71 16.20 8.71
CA ASP A 107 -11.58 16.62 10.10
C ASP A 107 -11.73 15.43 11.04
N GLY A 108 -10.83 15.31 12.02
CA GLY A 108 -10.80 14.17 12.92
C GLY A 108 -9.79 14.34 14.04
N TYR A 109 -9.65 13.29 14.83
CA TYR A 109 -8.71 13.23 15.95
C TYR A 109 -7.76 12.05 15.75
N VAL A 110 -6.50 12.26 16.12
CA VAL A 110 -5.55 11.14 16.20
C VAL A 110 -6.00 10.21 17.32
N HIS A 111 -6.49 9.03 16.95
CA HIS A 111 -6.88 8.00 17.90
C HIS A 111 -5.67 7.21 18.38
N LYS A 112 -4.81 6.80 17.46
CA LYS A 112 -3.63 6.00 17.77
C LYS A 112 -2.53 6.24 16.74
N LEU A 113 -1.29 6.23 17.19
CA LEU A 113 -0.12 6.15 16.34
C LEU A 113 0.87 5.14 16.94
N GLY A 114 1.69 4.55 16.10
CA GLY A 114 2.68 3.60 16.56
C GLY A 114 3.56 3.06 15.46
N LYS A 115 4.41 2.13 15.85
CA LYS A 115 5.30 1.42 14.93
C LYS A 115 5.34 -0.05 15.30
N GLU A 116 5.03 -0.90 14.35
CA GLU A 116 5.20 -2.34 14.45
C GLU A 116 6.49 -2.75 13.76
N THR A 117 7.33 -3.47 14.48
CA THR A 117 8.67 -3.84 14.00
C THR A 117 8.79 -5.30 13.59
N GLN A 118 7.76 -6.10 13.86
CA GLN A 118 7.76 -7.49 13.44
C GLN A 118 7.63 -7.58 11.92
N LYS A 119 8.32 -8.56 11.35
CA LYS A 119 8.34 -8.81 9.92
C LYS A 119 6.94 -9.14 9.40
N GLY A 120 6.54 -8.48 8.31
CA GLY A 120 5.20 -8.63 7.71
C GLY A 120 4.10 -7.78 8.34
N ASN A 121 4.41 -6.99 9.36
CA ASN A 121 3.48 -6.02 9.95
C ASN A 121 3.52 -4.66 9.23
N TYR A 122 2.61 -3.77 9.62
CA TYR A 122 2.37 -2.48 8.95
C TYR A 122 3.52 -1.47 9.03
N GLY A 123 4.51 -1.67 9.93
CA GLY A 123 5.52 -0.63 10.18
C GLY A 123 4.95 0.54 10.97
N GLY A 124 5.15 1.76 10.50
CA GLY A 124 4.53 2.95 11.09
C GLY A 124 3.05 3.02 10.73
N TYR A 125 2.20 3.39 11.69
CA TYR A 125 0.78 3.54 11.46
C TYR A 125 0.19 4.73 12.23
N LEU A 126 -0.85 5.29 11.65
CA LEU A 126 -1.68 6.36 12.23
C LEU A 126 -3.16 5.97 12.08
N VAL A 127 -3.90 6.05 13.16
CA VAL A 127 -5.36 5.83 13.19
C VAL A 127 -6.03 7.16 13.55
N LEU A 128 -6.96 7.55 12.74
CA LEU A 128 -7.80 8.73 12.92
C LEU A 128 -9.21 8.32 13.33
#